data_b30fdd1d7277b9d20bc5200938dc1c01
#
_entry.id   b30fdd1d7277b9d20bc5200938dc1c01
#
_cell.length_a   1.000
_cell.length_b   1.000
_cell.length_c   1.000
_cell.angle_alpha   90.00
_cell.angle_beta   90.00
_cell.angle_gamma   90.00
#
_symmetry.space_group_name_H-M   'P 1'
#
loop_
_entity.id
_entity.type
_entity.pdbx_description
1 polymer ?
#
loop_
_entity_poly.entity_id
_entity_poly.type
_entity_poly.pdbx_seq_one_letter_code
_entity_poly.pdbx_strand_id
1 'polypeptide(L)'
;MEKVGVLLMNLGGPERIKDVGPFLYNLFSDPEIIRLPIPFFQKPLAWLISTLRSTKSQEAYLSIGGGSPLRRITEQQARELQSKLRESGLDATTYIAMRYWHPFTESAIADIKADGVDQVVVLPLYPHFSISTSGSSFRELKKLRDNDAEFKKIPIRCIRSWFNQSGYIKAMVELISEQILLCENPSGAHVFFTAHGVPKSYVEEAGDPYKKQIEDCSNLIVKELEKHLNFSNPHTLSYQSRVGPEEWLKPYTEDV
;
A
#
# COMPACT_ATOMS: atom_id res chain seq x y z
N MET A 1 -2.77 -2.72 -31.99
CA MET A 1 -2.02 -3.18 -30.81
C MET A 1 -3.04 -3.55 -29.74
N GLU A 2 -2.72 -4.53 -28.92
CA GLU A 2 -3.56 -4.92 -27.78
C GLU A 2 -3.57 -3.79 -26.73
N LYS A 3 -4.75 -3.36 -26.31
CA LYS A 3 -4.91 -2.31 -25.29
C LYS A 3 -4.75 -2.91 -23.90
N VAL A 4 -3.74 -2.48 -23.16
CA VAL A 4 -3.44 -2.97 -21.82
C VAL A 4 -3.92 -1.96 -20.78
N GLY A 5 -4.85 -2.36 -19.91
CA GLY A 5 -5.20 -1.62 -18.72
C GLY A 5 -4.24 -1.94 -17.57
N VAL A 6 -3.70 -0.92 -16.90
CA VAL A 6 -2.91 -1.11 -15.67
C VAL A 6 -3.71 -0.54 -14.50
N LEU A 7 -4.28 -1.44 -13.70
CA LEU A 7 -5.07 -1.08 -12.53
C LEU A 7 -4.16 -0.90 -11.30
N LEU A 8 -3.88 0.34 -10.94
CA LEU A 8 -3.12 0.70 -9.76
C LEU A 8 -4.01 0.63 -8.53
N MET A 9 -3.67 -0.20 -7.56
CA MET A 9 -4.40 -0.34 -6.31
C MET A 9 -3.68 0.32 -5.15
N ASN A 10 -4.41 1.11 -4.37
CA ASN A 10 -3.87 1.74 -3.17
C ASN A 10 -4.94 1.80 -2.07
N LEU A 11 -4.55 2.21 -0.85
CA LEU A 11 -5.41 2.25 0.33
C LEU A 11 -6.57 3.25 0.17
N GLY A 12 -6.26 4.42 -0.38
CA GLY A 12 -7.12 5.58 -0.30
C GLY A 12 -6.91 6.37 0.99
N GLY A 13 -7.39 7.60 1.00
CA GLY A 13 -7.31 8.48 2.16
C GLY A 13 -8.27 9.64 2.02
N PRO A 14 -8.71 10.26 3.14
CA PRO A 14 -9.63 11.37 3.12
C PRO A 14 -8.98 12.60 2.47
N GLU A 15 -9.62 13.16 1.48
CA GLU A 15 -9.10 14.34 0.78
C GLU A 15 -9.35 15.64 1.54
N ARG A 16 -10.35 15.64 2.42
CA ARG A 16 -10.75 16.78 3.25
C ARG A 16 -11.11 16.31 4.65
N ILE A 17 -11.07 17.20 5.62
CA ILE A 17 -11.37 16.90 7.02
C ILE A 17 -12.74 16.23 7.20
N LYS A 18 -13.76 16.66 6.46
CA LYS A 18 -15.10 16.06 6.52
C LYS A 18 -15.15 14.60 6.03
N ASP A 19 -14.19 14.21 5.24
CA ASP A 19 -14.11 12.86 4.64
C ASP A 19 -13.46 11.84 5.61
N VAL A 20 -12.87 12.29 6.73
CA VAL A 20 -12.16 11.44 7.70
C VAL A 20 -13.08 10.39 8.34
N GLY A 21 -14.23 10.80 8.84
CA GLY A 21 -15.18 9.87 9.47
C GLY A 21 -15.65 8.76 8.52
N PRO A 22 -16.19 9.11 7.32
CA PRO A 22 -16.56 8.11 6.31
C PRO A 22 -15.40 7.20 5.86
N PHE A 23 -14.20 7.75 5.68
CA PHE A 23 -13.01 6.95 5.36
C PHE A 23 -12.69 5.93 6.47
N LEU A 24 -12.68 6.35 7.73
CA LEU A 24 -12.44 5.45 8.87
C LEU A 24 -13.52 4.38 8.97
N TYR A 25 -14.77 4.72 8.69
CA TYR A 25 -15.86 3.74 8.67
C TYR A 25 -15.62 2.67 7.60
N ASN A 26 -15.25 3.06 6.38
CA ASN A 26 -14.93 2.11 5.32
C ASN A 26 -13.75 1.21 5.70
N LEU A 27 -12.69 1.80 6.26
CA LEU A 27 -11.49 1.08 6.70
C LEU A 27 -11.83 0.04 7.77
N PHE A 28 -12.54 0.42 8.83
CA PHE A 28 -12.86 -0.49 9.93
C PHE A 28 -14.01 -1.46 9.61
N SER A 29 -14.73 -1.22 8.52
CA SER A 29 -15.74 -2.16 8.00
C SER A 29 -15.12 -3.37 7.27
N ASP A 30 -13.82 -3.34 6.98
CA ASP A 30 -13.13 -4.45 6.33
C ASP A 30 -12.75 -5.52 7.37
N PRO A 31 -13.22 -6.78 7.20
CA PRO A 31 -12.85 -7.89 8.08
C PRO A 31 -11.35 -8.20 8.09
N GLU A 32 -10.60 -7.73 7.08
CA GLU A 32 -9.16 -7.94 7.04
C GLU A 32 -8.37 -6.90 7.84
N ILE A 33 -9.04 -5.82 8.25
CA ILE A 33 -8.48 -4.80 9.16
C ILE A 33 -8.85 -5.11 10.61
N ILE A 34 -10.13 -5.47 10.85
CA ILE A 34 -10.61 -5.89 12.17
C ILE A 34 -11.30 -7.23 11.99
N ARG A 35 -10.68 -8.30 12.47
CA ARG A 35 -11.25 -9.65 12.43
C ARG A 35 -12.15 -9.90 13.60
N LEU A 36 -13.45 -10.05 13.33
CA LEU A 36 -14.41 -10.42 14.35
C LEU A 36 -14.88 -11.86 14.15
N PRO A 37 -15.06 -12.63 15.23
CA PRO A 37 -15.61 -13.98 15.15
C PRO A 37 -17.04 -13.99 14.59
N ILE A 38 -17.80 -12.92 14.79
CA ILE A 38 -19.19 -12.79 14.35
C ILE A 38 -19.29 -11.60 13.38
N PRO A 39 -19.45 -11.84 12.06
CA PRO A 39 -19.49 -10.78 11.03
C PRO A 39 -20.62 -9.76 11.21
N PHE A 40 -21.72 -10.13 11.85
CA PHE A 40 -22.85 -9.23 12.11
C PHE A 40 -22.46 -7.96 12.86
N PHE A 41 -21.48 -8.05 13.76
CA PHE A 41 -21.02 -6.90 14.55
C PHE A 41 -20.00 -6.01 13.84
N GLN A 42 -19.55 -6.37 12.64
CA GLN A 42 -18.51 -5.62 11.90
C GLN A 42 -18.90 -4.15 11.67
N LYS A 43 -20.06 -3.91 11.06
CA LYS A 43 -20.51 -2.55 10.74
C LYS A 43 -20.83 -1.70 11.98
N PRO A 44 -21.56 -2.21 13.00
CA PRO A 44 -21.77 -1.48 14.25
C PRO A 44 -20.46 -1.11 14.96
N LEU A 45 -19.49 -2.02 15.02
CA LEU A 45 -18.21 -1.75 15.63
C LEU A 45 -17.40 -0.74 14.79
N ALA A 46 -17.40 -0.87 13.47
CA ALA A 46 -16.75 0.09 12.58
C ALA A 46 -17.30 1.51 12.77
N TRP A 47 -18.62 1.64 12.88
CA TRP A 47 -19.27 2.93 13.16
C TRP A 47 -18.82 3.52 14.50
N LEU A 48 -18.82 2.71 15.56
CA LEU A 48 -18.38 3.14 16.89
C LEU A 48 -16.92 3.60 16.89
N ILE A 49 -16.02 2.78 16.35
CA ILE A 49 -14.58 3.10 16.30
C ILE A 49 -14.34 4.33 15.44
N SER A 50 -14.96 4.43 14.26
CA SER A 50 -14.78 5.59 13.38
C SER A 50 -15.26 6.89 14.04
N THR A 51 -16.38 6.85 14.76
CA THR A 51 -16.90 8.00 15.50
C THR A 51 -15.94 8.44 16.61
N LEU A 52 -15.48 7.51 17.44
CA LEU A 52 -14.56 7.80 18.54
C LEU A 52 -13.18 8.30 18.09
N ARG A 53 -12.71 7.80 16.96
CA ARG A 53 -11.37 8.18 16.42
C ARG A 53 -11.40 9.37 15.49
N SER A 54 -12.57 9.80 15.00
CA SER A 54 -12.69 10.84 13.97
C SER A 54 -12.00 12.14 14.37
N THR A 55 -12.26 12.66 15.55
CA THR A 55 -11.70 13.94 16.01
C THR A 55 -10.17 13.92 16.04
N LYS A 56 -9.59 12.91 16.70
CA LYS A 56 -8.13 12.76 16.77
C LYS A 56 -7.49 12.57 15.39
N SER A 57 -8.17 11.84 14.50
CA SER A 57 -7.69 11.66 13.13
C SER A 57 -7.81 12.93 12.30
N GLN A 58 -8.86 13.72 12.50
CA GLN A 58 -9.02 15.05 11.86
C GLN A 58 -7.88 16.00 12.27
N GLU A 59 -7.51 16.03 13.54
CA GLU A 59 -6.37 16.82 14.04
C GLU A 59 -5.06 16.40 13.36
N ALA A 60 -4.82 15.08 13.24
CA ALA A 60 -3.65 14.57 12.54
C ALA A 60 -3.64 14.93 11.04
N TYR A 61 -4.80 14.87 10.36
CA TYR A 61 -4.89 15.31 8.96
C TYR A 61 -4.74 16.84 8.82
N LEU A 62 -5.21 17.62 9.79
CA LEU A 62 -5.00 19.07 9.80
C LEU A 62 -3.51 19.42 9.86
N SER A 63 -2.72 18.70 10.65
CA SER A 63 -1.27 18.94 10.79
C SER A 63 -0.47 18.69 9.49
N ILE A 64 -1.04 17.94 8.54
CA ILE A 64 -0.42 17.65 7.24
C ILE A 64 -1.10 18.37 6.06
N GLY A 65 -1.89 19.41 6.33
CA GLY A 65 -2.51 20.23 5.30
C GLY A 65 -3.99 19.98 5.04
N GLY A 66 -4.70 19.28 5.93
CA GLY A 66 -6.16 19.14 5.91
C GLY A 66 -6.71 17.95 5.13
N GLY A 67 -5.84 17.06 4.66
CA GLY A 67 -6.23 15.84 3.95
C GLY A 67 -5.03 14.97 3.56
N SER A 68 -5.31 13.78 3.06
CA SER A 68 -4.29 12.86 2.56
C SER A 68 -3.78 13.29 1.19
N PRO A 69 -2.46 13.39 0.95
CA PRO A 69 -1.90 13.63 -0.37
C PRO A 69 -1.93 12.38 -1.28
N LEU A 70 -2.38 11.24 -0.75
CA LEU A 70 -2.23 9.93 -1.38
C LEU A 70 -2.82 9.87 -2.79
N ARG A 71 -4.02 10.39 -2.99
CA ARG A 71 -4.67 10.40 -4.31
C ARG A 71 -3.85 11.16 -5.33
N ARG A 72 -3.46 12.40 -5.01
CA ARG A 72 -2.66 13.24 -5.91
C ARG A 72 -1.33 12.60 -6.29
N ILE A 73 -0.65 11.98 -5.31
CA ILE A 73 0.61 11.25 -5.55
C ILE A 73 0.37 10.02 -6.42
N THR A 74 -0.69 9.25 -6.15
CA THR A 74 -1.04 8.07 -6.96
C THR A 74 -1.39 8.46 -8.40
N GLU A 75 -2.09 9.58 -8.61
CA GLU A 75 -2.38 10.10 -9.96
C GLU A 75 -1.10 10.51 -10.71
N GLN A 76 -0.13 11.09 -10.01
CA GLN A 76 1.18 11.40 -10.59
C GLN A 76 1.93 10.12 -10.98
N GLN A 77 2.00 9.14 -10.06
CA GLN A 77 2.62 7.84 -10.35
C GLN A 77 1.95 7.14 -11.54
N ALA A 78 0.61 7.21 -11.63
CA ALA A 78 -0.15 6.64 -12.75
C ALA A 78 0.25 7.28 -14.09
N ARG A 79 0.33 8.61 -14.15
CA ARG A 79 0.73 9.34 -15.37
C ARG A 79 2.16 8.99 -15.80
N GLU A 80 3.10 8.99 -14.87
CA GLU A 80 4.50 8.66 -15.15
C GLU A 80 4.65 7.21 -15.62
N LEU A 81 4.00 6.26 -14.96
CA LEU A 81 4.00 4.87 -15.38
C LEU A 81 3.41 4.70 -16.78
N GLN A 82 2.27 5.33 -17.06
CA GLN A 82 1.64 5.27 -18.38
C GLN A 82 2.57 5.83 -19.47
N SER A 83 3.23 6.96 -19.21
CA SER A 83 4.20 7.53 -20.13
C SER A 83 5.33 6.54 -20.44
N LYS A 84 5.94 5.95 -19.41
CA LYS A 84 7.03 4.98 -19.55
C LYS A 84 6.61 3.71 -20.28
N LEU A 85 5.41 3.21 -20.02
CA LEU A 85 4.87 2.04 -20.73
C LEU A 85 4.67 2.35 -22.23
N ARG A 86 4.14 3.51 -22.56
CA ARG A 86 3.95 3.95 -23.96
C ARG A 86 5.29 4.19 -24.66
N GLU A 87 6.26 4.80 -24.00
CA GLU A 87 7.63 4.95 -24.52
C GLU A 87 8.28 3.59 -24.83
N SER A 88 7.93 2.54 -24.08
CA SER A 88 8.38 1.16 -24.34
C SER A 88 7.60 0.43 -25.44
N GLY A 89 6.66 1.10 -26.10
CA GLY A 89 5.86 0.55 -27.20
C GLY A 89 4.59 -0.20 -26.79
N LEU A 90 4.15 -0.10 -25.53
CA LEU A 90 2.90 -0.67 -25.06
C LEU A 90 1.74 0.33 -25.21
N ASP A 91 0.62 -0.11 -25.78
CA ASP A 91 -0.63 0.69 -25.73
C ASP A 91 -1.29 0.50 -24.36
N ALA A 92 -0.76 1.24 -23.38
CA ALA A 92 -1.16 1.12 -21.99
C ALA A 92 -1.94 2.35 -21.48
N THR A 93 -3.01 2.08 -20.73
CA THR A 93 -3.77 3.09 -19.97
C THR A 93 -3.79 2.70 -18.50
N THR A 94 -3.53 3.67 -17.61
CA THR A 94 -3.55 3.45 -16.17
C THR A 94 -4.89 3.84 -15.57
N TYR A 95 -5.37 3.02 -14.63
CA TYR A 95 -6.59 3.23 -13.85
C TYR A 95 -6.24 3.16 -12.37
N ILE A 96 -6.94 3.93 -11.54
CA ILE A 96 -6.69 3.99 -10.10
C ILE A 96 -7.88 3.42 -9.34
N ALA A 97 -7.63 2.48 -8.44
CA ALA A 97 -8.60 1.94 -7.52
C ALA A 97 -8.13 2.09 -6.08
N MET A 98 -8.86 2.85 -5.30
CA MET A 98 -8.63 3.02 -3.87
C MET A 98 -9.54 2.06 -3.08
N ARG A 99 -8.97 1.41 -2.04
CA ARG A 99 -9.72 0.40 -1.29
C ARG A 99 -10.77 1.00 -0.35
N TYR A 100 -10.45 2.12 0.31
CA TYR A 100 -11.31 2.67 1.37
C TYR A 100 -11.80 4.09 1.11
N TRP A 101 -11.38 4.70 0.00
CA TRP A 101 -11.84 6.02 -0.43
C TRP A 101 -11.91 6.12 -1.96
N HIS A 102 -12.33 7.25 -2.48
CA HIS A 102 -12.46 7.49 -3.93
C HIS A 102 -11.11 7.64 -4.65
N PRO A 103 -11.02 7.21 -5.92
CA PRO A 103 -12.00 6.43 -6.68
C PRO A 103 -12.04 4.96 -6.23
N PHE A 104 -13.23 4.42 -6.00
CA PHE A 104 -13.37 3.01 -5.63
C PHE A 104 -13.10 2.07 -6.83
N THR A 105 -12.89 0.79 -6.53
CA THR A 105 -12.60 -0.24 -7.53
C THR A 105 -13.70 -0.36 -8.58
N GLU A 106 -14.97 -0.15 -8.19
CA GLU A 106 -16.12 -0.17 -9.10
C GLU A 106 -16.01 0.91 -10.19
N SER A 107 -15.59 2.12 -9.83
CA SER A 107 -15.39 3.21 -10.79
C SER A 107 -14.30 2.86 -11.79
N ALA A 108 -13.17 2.34 -11.32
CA ALA A 108 -12.07 1.94 -12.20
C ALA A 108 -12.49 0.79 -13.16
N ILE A 109 -13.29 -0.16 -12.70
CA ILE A 109 -13.84 -1.23 -13.55
C ILE A 109 -14.76 -0.66 -14.64
N ALA A 110 -15.59 0.34 -14.29
CA ALA A 110 -16.46 0.98 -15.27
C ALA A 110 -15.64 1.68 -16.38
N ASP A 111 -14.59 2.41 -16.01
CA ASP A 111 -13.69 3.08 -16.95
C ASP A 111 -12.95 2.06 -17.84
N ILE A 112 -12.42 0.98 -17.27
CA ILE A 112 -11.75 -0.12 -18.00
C ILE A 112 -12.69 -0.73 -19.07
N LYS A 113 -13.95 -0.96 -18.73
CA LYS A 113 -14.94 -1.49 -19.69
C LYS A 113 -15.28 -0.47 -20.77
N ALA A 114 -15.47 0.81 -20.39
CA ALA A 114 -15.80 1.87 -21.33
C ALA A 114 -14.69 2.09 -22.38
N ASP A 115 -13.43 1.95 -21.97
CA ASP A 115 -12.28 2.10 -22.85
C ASP A 115 -12.01 0.87 -23.75
N GLY A 116 -12.71 -0.24 -23.51
CA GLY A 116 -12.58 -1.47 -24.32
C GLY A 116 -11.18 -2.06 -24.23
N VAL A 117 -10.67 -2.24 -23.02
CA VAL A 117 -9.34 -2.80 -22.74
C VAL A 117 -9.34 -4.30 -23.00
N ASP A 118 -8.31 -4.81 -23.69
CA ASP A 118 -8.20 -6.23 -24.04
C ASP A 118 -7.72 -7.11 -22.87
N GLN A 119 -6.86 -6.57 -21.99
CA GLN A 119 -6.38 -7.24 -20.78
C GLN A 119 -6.04 -6.24 -19.67
N VAL A 120 -6.06 -6.71 -18.42
CA VAL A 120 -5.73 -5.89 -17.25
C VAL A 120 -4.56 -6.47 -16.48
N VAL A 121 -3.58 -5.63 -16.18
CA VAL A 121 -2.52 -5.90 -15.20
C VAL A 121 -2.86 -5.16 -13.92
N VAL A 122 -3.00 -5.88 -12.82
CA VAL A 122 -3.29 -5.32 -11.50
C VAL A 122 -1.99 -5.13 -10.74
N LEU A 123 -1.70 -3.88 -10.36
CA LEU A 123 -0.48 -3.48 -9.67
C LEU A 123 -0.82 -2.77 -8.35
N PRO A 124 -0.76 -3.46 -7.21
CA PRO A 124 -0.81 -2.79 -5.92
C PRO A 124 0.41 -1.89 -5.74
N LEU A 125 0.18 -0.67 -5.29
CA LEU A 125 1.27 0.28 -4.99
C LEU A 125 1.93 0.03 -3.62
N TYR A 126 1.55 -1.06 -2.96
CA TYR A 126 2.28 -1.63 -1.83
C TYR A 126 3.36 -2.57 -2.37
N PRO A 127 4.66 -2.31 -2.12
CA PRO A 127 5.72 -3.21 -2.61
C PRO A 127 5.61 -4.62 -2.02
N HIS A 128 5.18 -4.70 -0.77
CA HIS A 128 5.04 -5.93 0.00
C HIS A 128 3.59 -6.41 -0.01
N PHE A 129 3.39 -7.72 -0.06
CA PHE A 129 2.06 -8.29 0.12
C PHE A 129 1.73 -8.40 1.61
N SER A 130 0.54 -7.96 1.99
CA SER A 130 -0.11 -8.35 3.24
C SER A 130 -1.59 -8.66 2.99
N ILE A 131 -2.14 -9.54 3.82
CA ILE A 131 -3.56 -9.90 3.82
C ILE A 131 -4.43 -8.64 4.00
N SER A 132 -4.00 -7.71 4.86
CA SER A 132 -4.74 -6.48 5.17
C SER A 132 -4.62 -5.37 4.12
N THR A 133 -3.72 -5.47 3.16
CA THR A 133 -3.50 -4.45 2.11
C THR A 133 -3.80 -5.01 0.72
N SER A 134 -2.78 -5.54 0.03
CA SER A 134 -2.95 -6.15 -1.30
C SER A 134 -3.98 -7.28 -1.28
N GLY A 135 -4.00 -8.09 -0.22
CA GLY A 135 -4.96 -9.18 -0.05
C GLY A 135 -6.41 -8.69 0.01
N SER A 136 -6.69 -7.65 0.81
CA SER A 136 -8.01 -7.02 0.87
C SER A 136 -8.43 -6.45 -0.50
N SER A 137 -7.51 -5.73 -1.16
CA SER A 137 -7.77 -5.15 -2.48
C SER A 137 -8.06 -6.21 -3.55
N PHE A 138 -7.31 -7.32 -3.57
CA PHE A 138 -7.56 -8.42 -4.49
C PHE A 138 -8.89 -9.15 -4.23
N ARG A 139 -9.29 -9.28 -2.95
CA ARG A 139 -10.59 -9.86 -2.61
C ARG A 139 -11.75 -9.01 -3.12
N GLU A 140 -11.66 -7.70 -2.93
CA GLU A 140 -12.68 -6.79 -3.44
C GLU A 140 -12.75 -6.84 -4.97
N LEU A 141 -11.61 -6.78 -5.65
CA LEU A 141 -11.56 -6.92 -7.11
C LEU A 141 -12.18 -8.25 -7.57
N LYS A 142 -11.85 -9.35 -6.89
CA LYS A 142 -12.42 -10.68 -7.21
C LYS A 142 -13.93 -10.70 -7.03
N LYS A 143 -14.44 -10.17 -5.92
CA LYS A 143 -15.88 -10.08 -5.63
C LYS A 143 -16.61 -9.29 -6.72
N LEU A 144 -16.09 -8.12 -7.09
CA LEU A 144 -16.67 -7.28 -8.13
C LEU A 144 -16.63 -7.98 -9.50
N ARG A 145 -15.51 -8.62 -9.85
CA ARG A 145 -15.35 -9.39 -11.07
C ARG A 145 -16.32 -10.56 -11.15
N ASP A 146 -16.53 -11.28 -10.06
CA ASP A 146 -17.45 -12.42 -10.03
C ASP A 146 -18.91 -12.00 -10.27
N ASN A 147 -19.26 -10.75 -9.93
CA ASN A 147 -20.59 -10.16 -10.10
C ASN A 147 -20.76 -9.34 -11.39
N ASP A 148 -19.73 -9.15 -12.21
CA ASP A 148 -19.76 -8.40 -13.46
C ASP A 148 -19.42 -9.33 -14.65
N ALA A 149 -20.43 -9.73 -15.41
CA ALA A 149 -20.28 -10.70 -16.51
C ALA A 149 -19.42 -10.17 -17.66
N GLU A 150 -19.37 -8.84 -17.87
CA GLU A 150 -18.54 -8.22 -18.92
C GLU A 150 -17.09 -8.15 -18.45
N PHE A 151 -16.85 -7.63 -17.27
CA PHE A 151 -15.49 -7.53 -16.69
C PHE A 151 -14.87 -8.91 -16.46
N LYS A 152 -15.69 -9.94 -16.18
CA LYS A 152 -15.22 -11.32 -16.02
C LYS A 152 -14.57 -11.88 -17.28
N LYS A 153 -14.94 -11.41 -18.46
CA LYS A 153 -14.37 -11.85 -19.75
C LYS A 153 -12.98 -11.28 -20.00
N ILE A 154 -12.64 -10.15 -19.39
CA ILE A 154 -11.34 -9.50 -19.56
C ILE A 154 -10.27 -10.32 -18.81
N PRO A 155 -9.19 -10.76 -19.48
CA PRO A 155 -8.07 -11.42 -18.82
C PRO A 155 -7.40 -10.50 -17.78
N ILE A 156 -7.12 -11.03 -16.60
CA ILE A 156 -6.48 -10.29 -15.52
C ILE A 156 -5.21 -11.00 -15.06
N ARG A 157 -4.11 -10.24 -14.95
CA ARG A 157 -2.86 -10.69 -14.32
C ARG A 157 -2.58 -9.82 -13.10
N CYS A 158 -2.30 -10.43 -11.94
CA CYS A 158 -2.00 -9.72 -10.71
C CYS A 158 -0.53 -9.80 -10.35
N ILE A 159 0.10 -8.64 -10.15
CA ILE A 159 1.43 -8.53 -9.52
C ILE A 159 1.19 -8.56 -8.02
N ARG A 160 1.59 -9.65 -7.34
CA ARG A 160 1.29 -9.81 -5.90
C ARG A 160 2.17 -8.97 -5.00
N SER A 161 3.45 -8.86 -5.35
CA SER A 161 4.45 -8.05 -4.64
C SER A 161 5.61 -7.75 -5.57
N TRP A 162 6.36 -6.68 -5.28
CA TRP A 162 7.49 -6.22 -6.11
C TRP A 162 8.61 -5.59 -5.27
N PHE A 163 8.65 -5.90 -3.97
CA PHE A 163 9.61 -5.39 -2.99
C PHE A 163 11.07 -5.67 -3.32
N ASN A 164 11.35 -6.68 -4.14
CA ASN A 164 12.67 -7.12 -4.55
C ASN A 164 13.03 -6.73 -6.00
N GLN A 165 12.20 -5.89 -6.65
CA GLN A 165 12.51 -5.41 -8.00
C GLN A 165 13.73 -4.49 -7.98
N SER A 166 14.67 -4.73 -8.88
CA SER A 166 15.94 -4.02 -8.92
C SER A 166 15.80 -2.50 -9.05
N GLY A 167 14.83 -2.04 -9.85
CA GLY A 167 14.53 -0.61 -10.00
C GLY A 167 14.01 0.02 -8.70
N TYR A 168 13.18 -0.70 -7.94
CA TYR A 168 12.71 -0.23 -6.64
C TYR A 168 13.85 -0.16 -5.61
N ILE A 169 14.65 -1.22 -5.51
CA ILE A 169 15.81 -1.26 -4.59
C ILE A 169 16.79 -0.13 -4.94
N LYS A 170 17.09 0.07 -6.24
CA LYS A 170 17.96 1.15 -6.69
C LYS A 170 17.43 2.53 -6.30
N ALA A 171 16.16 2.81 -6.52
CA ALA A 171 15.53 4.07 -6.12
C ALA A 171 15.61 4.31 -4.61
N MET A 172 15.39 3.27 -3.78
CA MET A 172 15.54 3.37 -2.34
C MET A 172 16.98 3.65 -1.92
N VAL A 173 17.95 3.00 -2.57
CA VAL A 173 19.38 3.21 -2.32
C VAL A 173 19.80 4.65 -2.67
N GLU A 174 19.36 5.16 -3.81
CA GLU A 174 19.64 6.54 -4.24
C GLU A 174 19.11 7.54 -3.21
N LEU A 175 17.84 7.43 -2.80
CA LEU A 175 17.23 8.33 -1.82
C LEU A 175 17.91 8.26 -0.44
N ILE A 176 18.27 7.08 0.03
CA ILE A 176 18.93 6.89 1.32
C ILE A 176 20.37 7.43 1.27
N SER A 177 21.12 7.13 0.21
CA SER A 177 22.51 7.57 0.05
C SER A 177 22.63 9.09 -0.02
N GLU A 178 21.70 9.76 -0.71
CA GLU A 178 21.64 11.22 -0.74
C GLU A 178 21.55 11.82 0.67
N GLN A 179 20.73 11.23 1.56
CA GLN A 179 20.59 11.72 2.93
C GLN A 179 21.79 11.37 3.80
N ILE A 180 22.38 10.18 3.65
CA ILE A 180 23.58 9.77 4.39
C ILE A 180 24.75 10.70 4.07
N LEU A 181 24.93 11.06 2.79
CA LEU A 181 26.04 11.91 2.35
C LEU A 181 25.91 13.38 2.84
N LEU A 182 24.74 13.79 3.32
CA LEU A 182 24.53 15.09 3.97
C LEU A 182 24.88 15.08 5.48
N CYS A 183 25.11 13.90 6.06
CA CYS A 183 25.49 13.81 7.48
C CYS A 183 26.95 14.24 7.69
N GLU A 184 27.28 14.81 8.84
CA GLU A 184 28.66 15.16 9.23
C GLU A 184 29.59 13.93 9.26
N ASN A 185 29.07 12.77 9.64
CA ASN A 185 29.76 11.49 9.64
C ASN A 185 28.93 10.45 8.84
N PRO A 186 29.08 10.39 7.49
CA PRO A 186 28.29 9.49 6.65
C PRO A 186 28.40 8.01 7.03
N SER A 187 29.59 7.50 7.34
CA SER A 187 29.77 6.07 7.70
C SER A 187 29.22 5.72 9.08
N GLY A 188 29.05 6.70 9.97
CA GLY A 188 28.43 6.55 11.27
C GLY A 188 26.92 6.80 11.28
N ALA A 189 26.35 7.23 10.16
CA ALA A 189 24.91 7.45 10.05
C ALA A 189 24.13 6.14 10.23
N HIS A 190 23.15 6.14 11.14
CA HIS A 190 22.31 4.97 11.40
C HIS A 190 21.08 4.97 10.48
N VAL A 191 20.91 3.91 9.69
CA VAL A 191 19.73 3.73 8.83
C VAL A 191 18.61 3.04 9.62
N PHE A 192 17.55 3.77 9.90
CA PHE A 192 16.44 3.27 10.69
C PHE A 192 15.24 2.94 9.78
N PHE A 193 15.02 1.64 9.54
CA PHE A 193 13.86 1.16 8.80
C PHE A 193 12.68 1.01 9.75
N THR A 194 11.56 1.64 9.42
CA THR A 194 10.33 1.47 10.17
C THR A 194 9.19 1.06 9.22
N ALA A 195 8.63 -0.12 9.46
CA ALA A 195 7.51 -0.65 8.69
C ALA A 195 6.23 -0.57 9.53
N HIS A 196 5.07 -0.47 8.86
CA HIS A 196 3.81 -0.63 9.58
C HIS A 196 3.72 -2.06 10.12
N GLY A 197 3.46 -2.22 11.41
CA GLY A 197 3.27 -3.55 12.00
C GLY A 197 2.00 -4.22 11.50
N VAL A 198 1.92 -5.55 11.70
CA VAL A 198 0.69 -6.33 11.58
C VAL A 198 0.57 -7.23 12.81
N PRO A 199 -0.64 -7.68 13.18
CA PRO A 199 -0.80 -8.68 14.23
C PRO A 199 0.04 -9.92 13.94
N LYS A 200 0.68 -10.45 14.98
CA LYS A 200 1.53 -11.65 14.88
C LYS A 200 0.76 -12.87 14.34
N SER A 201 -0.51 -12.98 14.68
CA SER A 201 -1.43 -13.99 14.18
C SER A 201 -1.57 -14.00 12.64
N TYR A 202 -1.42 -12.84 11.97
CA TYR A 202 -1.46 -12.80 10.51
C TYR A 202 -0.30 -13.58 9.89
N VAL A 203 0.88 -13.50 10.49
CA VAL A 203 2.07 -14.19 10.00
C VAL A 203 2.07 -15.67 10.42
N GLU A 204 1.81 -15.94 11.70
CA GLU A 204 1.95 -17.29 12.27
C GLU A 204 0.78 -18.21 11.95
N GLU A 205 -0.44 -17.71 11.94
CA GLU A 205 -1.66 -18.50 11.74
C GLU A 205 -2.20 -18.40 10.31
N ALA A 206 -2.20 -17.19 9.74
CA ALA A 206 -2.76 -16.96 8.41
C ALA A 206 -1.72 -17.02 7.27
N GLY A 207 -0.43 -17.21 7.58
CA GLY A 207 0.63 -17.38 6.59
C GLY A 207 0.92 -16.11 5.76
N ASP A 208 0.72 -14.91 6.34
CA ASP A 208 1.04 -13.65 5.68
C ASP A 208 2.55 -13.52 5.46
N PRO A 209 3.04 -13.38 4.22
CA PRO A 209 4.47 -13.28 3.94
C PRO A 209 5.06 -11.91 4.29
N TYR A 210 4.27 -10.97 4.79
CA TYR A 210 4.64 -9.56 4.97
C TYR A 210 5.94 -9.37 5.75
N LYS A 211 6.06 -10.03 6.92
CA LYS A 211 7.26 -9.93 7.76
C LYS A 211 8.52 -10.31 6.98
N LYS A 212 8.47 -11.48 6.34
CA LYS A 212 9.60 -11.98 5.54
C LYS A 212 9.94 -11.04 4.39
N GLN A 213 8.94 -10.51 3.68
CA GLN A 213 9.17 -9.59 2.58
C GLN A 213 9.77 -8.25 3.02
N ILE A 214 9.38 -7.72 4.20
CA ILE A 214 9.99 -6.53 4.80
C ILE A 214 11.44 -6.78 5.17
N GLU A 215 11.74 -7.91 5.84
CA GLU A 215 13.10 -8.30 6.22
C GLU A 215 13.99 -8.51 4.98
N ASP A 216 13.51 -9.24 3.99
CA ASP A 216 14.23 -9.46 2.72
C ASP A 216 14.48 -8.12 1.98
N CYS A 217 13.49 -7.24 1.93
CA CYS A 217 13.60 -5.92 1.29
C CYS A 217 14.65 -5.03 1.97
N SER A 218 14.59 -4.89 3.29
CA SER A 218 15.56 -4.09 4.04
C SER A 218 16.98 -4.64 3.88
N ASN A 219 17.16 -5.96 3.92
CA ASN A 219 18.46 -6.60 3.69
C ASN A 219 18.98 -6.35 2.27
N LEU A 220 18.11 -6.37 1.24
CA LEU A 220 18.51 -6.04 -0.13
C LEU A 220 18.95 -4.58 -0.25
N ILE A 221 18.20 -3.66 0.36
CA ILE A 221 18.55 -2.23 0.36
C ILE A 221 19.91 -2.01 1.05
N VAL A 222 20.11 -2.57 2.24
CA VAL A 222 21.39 -2.45 2.98
C VAL A 222 22.56 -2.95 2.16
N LYS A 223 22.42 -4.15 1.57
CA LYS A 223 23.47 -4.75 0.74
C LYS A 223 23.84 -3.89 -0.49
N GLU A 224 22.84 -3.35 -1.17
CA GLU A 224 23.09 -2.50 -2.33
C GLU A 224 23.58 -1.10 -1.92
N LEU A 225 23.16 -0.58 -0.77
CA LEU A 225 23.63 0.68 -0.19
C LEU A 225 25.12 0.60 0.16
N GLU A 226 25.57 -0.49 0.78
CA GLU A 226 26.98 -0.74 1.09
C GLU A 226 27.86 -0.74 -0.19
N LYS A 227 27.38 -1.39 -1.24
CA LYS A 227 28.08 -1.37 -2.54
C LYS A 227 28.12 0.02 -3.16
N HIS A 228 27.02 0.78 -3.05
CA HIS A 228 26.90 2.12 -3.63
C HIS A 228 27.80 3.14 -2.92
N LEU A 229 27.87 3.07 -1.60
CA LEU A 229 28.63 4.00 -0.76
C LEU A 229 30.10 3.56 -0.54
N ASN A 230 30.45 2.31 -0.78
CA ASN A 230 31.75 1.69 -0.44
C ASN A 230 32.07 1.68 1.07
N PHE A 231 31.06 1.77 1.93
CA PHE A 231 31.12 1.57 3.38
C PHE A 231 29.78 1.06 3.89
N SER A 232 29.77 0.42 5.06
CA SER A 232 28.54 -0.06 5.69
C SER A 232 28.03 0.92 6.74
N ASN A 233 26.72 1.02 6.86
CA ASN A 233 26.05 1.81 7.89
C ASN A 233 25.38 0.89 8.92
N PRO A 234 25.44 1.23 10.22
CA PRO A 234 24.59 0.57 11.20
C PRO A 234 23.11 0.76 10.81
N HIS A 235 22.32 -0.28 10.99
CA HIS A 235 20.91 -0.22 10.64
C HIS A 235 20.04 -1.00 11.63
N THR A 236 18.76 -0.63 11.70
CA THR A 236 17.76 -1.29 12.51
C THR A 236 16.45 -1.35 11.74
N LEU A 237 15.74 -2.48 11.85
CA LEU A 237 14.37 -2.63 11.37
C LEU A 237 13.42 -2.74 12.56
N SER A 238 12.34 -1.95 12.54
CA SER A 238 11.30 -1.94 13.55
C SER A 238 9.90 -1.85 12.95
N TYR A 239 8.88 -2.05 13.78
CA TYR A 239 7.49 -2.03 13.37
C TYR A 239 6.69 -1.01 14.17
N GLN A 240 5.93 -0.17 13.46
CA GLN A 240 5.15 0.93 14.05
C GLN A 240 3.64 0.68 13.99
N SER A 241 2.88 1.58 14.63
CA SER A 241 1.41 1.68 14.48
C SER A 241 0.61 0.54 15.12
N ARG A 242 1.13 -0.06 16.17
CA ARG A 242 0.42 -1.05 16.98
C ARG A 242 -0.92 -0.52 17.49
N VAL A 243 -1.99 -1.32 17.34
CA VAL A 243 -3.34 -1.00 17.82
C VAL A 243 -4.01 -2.22 18.47
N GLY A 244 -4.80 -1.96 19.50
CA GLY A 244 -5.57 -3.00 20.18
C GLY A 244 -4.74 -3.88 21.12
N PRO A 245 -5.34 -4.94 21.67
CA PRO A 245 -4.73 -5.78 22.68
C PRO A 245 -3.87 -6.93 22.14
N GLU A 246 -3.94 -7.19 20.83
CA GLU A 246 -3.19 -8.30 20.21
C GLU A 246 -1.68 -8.02 20.21
N GLU A 247 -0.88 -9.08 20.16
CA GLU A 247 0.56 -8.98 19.95
C GLU A 247 0.85 -8.70 18.47
N TRP A 248 1.66 -7.68 18.22
CA TRP A 248 2.10 -7.28 16.88
C TRP A 248 3.54 -7.66 16.63
N LEU A 249 4.00 -7.53 15.38
CA LEU A 249 5.40 -7.76 15.01
C LEU A 249 6.33 -6.85 15.80
N LYS A 250 7.47 -7.39 16.21
CA LYS A 250 8.53 -6.73 17.00
C LYS A 250 9.85 -6.69 16.22
N PRO A 251 10.81 -5.81 16.63
CA PRO A 251 10.70 -4.83 17.72
C PRO A 251 9.73 -3.69 17.38
N TYR A 252 9.09 -3.10 18.40
CA TYR A 252 8.26 -1.92 18.19
C TYR A 252 9.14 -0.69 18.01
N THR A 253 8.71 0.25 17.13
CA THR A 253 9.48 1.47 16.85
C THR A 253 9.66 2.35 18.08
N GLU A 254 8.69 2.35 18.99
CA GLU A 254 8.76 3.08 20.25
C GLU A 254 9.71 2.47 21.30
N ASP A 255 10.15 1.21 21.12
CA ASP A 255 11.00 0.49 22.07
C ASP A 255 12.49 0.48 21.62
N VAL A 256 12.82 1.03 20.45
CA VAL A 256 14.15 1.05 19.83
C VAL A 256 14.67 2.49 19.76
#